data_e6b05522438143641d87f7206d942306
#
_entry.id   e6b05522438143641d87f7206d942306
#
_cell.length_a   1.000
_cell.length_b   1.000
_cell.length_c   1.000
_cell.angle_alpha   90.00
_cell.angle_beta   90.00
_cell.angle_gamma   90.00
#
_symmetry.space_group_name_H-M   'P 1'
#
loop_
_entity.id
_entity.type
_entity.pdbx_description
1 polymer ?
#
loop_
_entity_poly.entity_id
_entity_poly.type
_entity_poly.pdbx_seq_one_letter_code
_entity_poly.pdbx_strand_id
1 'polypeptide(L)'
;GLYKGYNNLPGIKRCSCWAHTRRYFIGAVPKGKQYDYSNPAVQGVQFCSKLFEYERRSQNKNHTFEQRKAYRLEKEKPMLDAFWSWLDEQKPRKGSRFETALKYAQNRKDTLMTYLLDHRPSEDMSDEQLEALTPWSEEVQTVCKN
;
A
#
# COMPACT_ATOMS: atom_id res chain seq x y z
N GLY A 1 -11.34 -18.72 5.90
CA GLY A 1 -11.24 -18.61 4.47
C GLY A 1 -9.81 -18.46 3.98
N LEU A 2 -9.65 -18.30 2.70
CA LEU A 2 -8.36 -18.16 2.04
C LEU A 2 -7.50 -17.07 2.68
N TYR A 3 -8.13 -15.99 3.06
CA TYR A 3 -7.44 -14.82 3.58
C TYR A 3 -6.89 -15.00 4.99
N LYS A 4 -7.44 -15.91 5.78
CA LYS A 4 -6.95 -16.15 7.13
C LYS A 4 -5.53 -16.71 7.14
N GLY A 5 -5.21 -17.60 6.20
CA GLY A 5 -3.86 -18.13 6.07
C GLY A 5 -2.86 -17.07 5.65
N TYR A 6 -3.25 -16.20 4.74
CA TYR A 6 -2.39 -15.12 4.26
C TYR A 6 -2.12 -14.08 5.35
N ASN A 7 -3.10 -13.79 6.18
CA ASN A 7 -2.96 -12.77 7.23
C ASN A 7 -1.86 -13.08 8.24
N ASN A 8 -1.42 -14.34 8.31
CA ASN A 8 -0.35 -14.74 9.22
C ASN A 8 1.04 -14.60 8.61
N LEU A 9 1.14 -14.27 7.32
CA LEU A 9 2.40 -14.09 6.62
C LEU A 9 2.77 -12.61 6.62
N PRO A 10 3.96 -12.22 7.13
CA PRO A 10 4.31 -10.80 7.26
C PRO A 10 4.21 -10.00 5.97
N GLY A 11 4.69 -10.54 4.86
CA GLY A 11 4.64 -9.84 3.58
C GLY A 11 3.22 -9.57 3.11
N ILE A 12 2.33 -10.55 3.25
CA ILE A 12 0.93 -10.44 2.86
C ILE A 12 0.20 -9.44 3.76
N LYS A 13 0.48 -9.49 5.05
CA LYS A 13 -0.13 -8.56 5.99
C LYS A 13 0.19 -7.12 5.63
N ARG A 14 1.44 -6.84 5.28
CA ARG A 14 1.85 -5.49 4.92
C ARG A 14 1.23 -5.02 3.61
N CYS A 15 1.19 -5.91 2.61
CA CYS A 15 0.53 -5.60 1.34
C CYS A 15 -0.95 -5.31 1.56
N SER A 16 -1.63 -6.12 2.37
CA SER A 16 -3.03 -5.89 2.71
C SER A 16 -3.24 -4.56 3.42
N CYS A 17 -2.31 -4.17 4.30
CA CYS A 17 -2.41 -2.88 4.99
C CYS A 17 -2.35 -1.71 4.00
N TRP A 18 -1.45 -1.76 3.03
CA TRP A 18 -1.39 -0.73 1.98
C TRP A 18 -2.63 -0.75 1.10
N ALA A 19 -3.14 -1.93 0.78
CA ALA A 19 -4.38 -2.06 0.00
C ALA A 19 -5.57 -1.46 0.76
N HIS A 20 -5.65 -1.71 2.07
CA HIS A 20 -6.69 -1.13 2.90
C HIS A 20 -6.55 0.39 3.01
N THR A 21 -5.32 0.87 3.15
CA THR A 21 -5.04 2.31 3.18
C THR A 21 -5.55 2.97 1.90
N ARG A 22 -5.22 2.38 0.76
CA ARG A 22 -5.70 2.88 -0.54
C ARG A 22 -7.22 2.90 -0.61
N ARG A 23 -7.85 1.84 -0.13
CA ARG A 23 -9.31 1.74 -0.09
C ARG A 23 -9.95 2.87 0.72
N TYR A 24 -9.37 3.20 1.88
CA TYR A 24 -9.88 4.30 2.68
C TYR A 24 -9.81 5.63 1.94
N PHE A 25 -8.71 5.88 1.23
CA PHE A 25 -8.60 7.10 0.42
C PHE A 25 -9.61 7.10 -0.73
N ILE A 26 -9.79 5.96 -1.41
CA ILE A 26 -10.80 5.84 -2.46
C ILE A 26 -12.19 6.16 -1.90
N GLY A 27 -12.51 5.65 -0.71
CA GLY A 27 -13.80 5.91 -0.07
C GLY A 27 -14.01 7.38 0.29
N ALA A 28 -12.94 8.15 0.39
CA ALA A 28 -13.01 9.58 0.70
C ALA A 28 -13.07 10.46 -0.57
N VAL A 29 -12.88 9.87 -1.76
CA VAL A 29 -12.97 10.62 -3.03
C VAL A 29 -14.43 10.89 -3.34
N PRO A 30 -14.81 12.14 -3.60
CA PRO A 30 -16.18 12.46 -3.98
C PRO A 30 -16.57 11.76 -5.29
N LYS A 31 -17.83 11.38 -5.40
CA LYS A 31 -18.34 10.70 -6.58
C LYS A 31 -18.05 11.52 -7.84
N GLY A 32 -17.49 10.85 -8.85
CA GLY A 32 -17.15 11.48 -10.12
C GLY A 32 -15.89 12.31 -10.11
N LYS A 33 -15.16 12.36 -9.00
CA LYS A 33 -13.96 13.20 -8.84
C LYS A 33 -12.67 12.40 -8.82
N GLN A 34 -12.67 11.15 -9.28
CA GLN A 34 -11.49 10.29 -9.22
C GLN A 34 -10.28 10.80 -10.02
N TYR A 35 -10.48 11.72 -10.94
CA TYR A 35 -9.41 12.33 -11.73
C TYR A 35 -9.11 13.78 -11.31
N ASP A 36 -9.72 14.24 -10.23
CA ASP A 36 -9.45 15.58 -9.71
C ASP A 36 -8.21 15.53 -8.81
N TYR A 37 -7.04 15.74 -9.41
CA TYR A 37 -5.76 15.63 -8.72
C TYR A 37 -5.50 16.77 -7.73
N SER A 38 -6.34 17.77 -7.69
CA SER A 38 -6.30 18.80 -6.66
C SER A 38 -6.96 18.33 -5.35
N ASN A 39 -7.75 17.27 -5.42
CA ASN A 39 -8.42 16.73 -4.24
C ASN A 39 -7.45 15.89 -3.40
N PRO A 40 -7.29 16.20 -2.10
CA PRO A 40 -6.34 15.47 -1.25
C PRO A 40 -6.60 13.96 -1.18
N ALA A 41 -7.86 13.52 -1.18
CA ALA A 41 -8.16 12.08 -1.16
C ALA A 41 -7.65 11.39 -2.42
N VAL A 42 -7.77 12.05 -3.57
CA VAL A 42 -7.23 11.52 -4.83
C VAL A 42 -5.71 11.44 -4.76
N GLN A 43 -5.07 12.45 -4.17
CA GLN A 43 -3.62 12.44 -3.97
C GLN A 43 -3.20 11.24 -3.10
N GLY A 44 -3.95 10.96 -2.04
CA GLY A 44 -3.70 9.79 -1.20
C GLY A 44 -3.79 8.48 -1.98
N VAL A 45 -4.80 8.36 -2.85
CA VAL A 45 -4.94 7.20 -3.73
C VAL A 45 -3.72 7.07 -4.65
N GLN A 46 -3.26 8.19 -5.20
CA GLN A 46 -2.11 8.18 -6.12
C GLN A 46 -0.83 7.71 -5.43
N PHE A 47 -0.57 8.15 -4.20
CA PHE A 47 0.59 7.66 -3.44
C PHE A 47 0.56 6.14 -3.31
N CYS A 48 -0.57 5.59 -2.91
CA CYS A 48 -0.71 4.15 -2.74
C CYS A 48 -0.58 3.41 -4.08
N SER A 49 -1.19 3.94 -5.13
CA SER A 49 -1.12 3.34 -6.46
C SER A 49 0.31 3.35 -7.00
N LYS A 50 1.06 4.41 -6.73
CA LYS A 50 2.46 4.50 -7.15
C LYS A 50 3.33 3.47 -6.43
N LEU A 51 3.08 3.27 -5.15
CA LEU A 51 3.76 2.24 -4.39
C LEU A 51 3.55 0.85 -5.02
N PHE A 52 2.30 0.54 -5.33
CA PHE A 52 1.96 -0.74 -5.95
C PHE A 52 2.60 -0.90 -7.33
N GLU A 53 2.68 0.19 -8.08
CA GLU A 53 3.33 0.16 -9.39
C GLU A 53 4.81 -0.19 -9.26
N TYR A 54 5.51 0.40 -8.30
CA TYR A 54 6.91 0.07 -8.05
C TYR A 54 7.08 -1.40 -7.64
N GLU A 55 6.23 -1.89 -6.75
CA GLU A 55 6.30 -3.29 -6.32
C GLU A 55 6.05 -4.24 -7.48
N ARG A 56 5.10 -3.93 -8.35
CA ARG A 56 4.85 -4.73 -9.55
C ARG A 56 6.05 -4.73 -10.50
N ARG A 57 6.67 -3.57 -10.70
CA ARG A 57 7.86 -3.47 -11.56
C ARG A 57 9.00 -4.31 -11.00
N SER A 58 9.23 -4.27 -9.71
CA SER A 58 10.25 -5.07 -9.05
C SER A 58 10.00 -6.56 -9.23
N GLN A 59 8.75 -6.98 -9.07
CA GLN A 59 8.36 -8.37 -9.25
C GLN A 59 8.57 -8.82 -10.70
N ASN A 60 8.19 -7.98 -11.66
CA ASN A 60 8.34 -8.31 -13.09
C ASN A 60 9.82 -8.43 -13.49
N LYS A 61 10.72 -7.77 -12.79
CA LYS A 61 12.17 -7.86 -13.01
C LYS A 61 12.78 -9.07 -12.33
N ASN A 62 12.01 -9.85 -11.60
CA ASN A 62 12.49 -11.04 -10.87
C ASN A 62 13.68 -10.72 -9.95
N HIS A 63 13.57 -9.62 -9.22
CA HIS A 63 14.63 -9.21 -8.30
C HIS A 63 14.91 -10.26 -7.24
N THR A 64 16.18 -10.45 -6.91
CA THR A 64 16.59 -11.18 -5.70
C THR A 64 16.18 -10.36 -4.47
N PHE A 65 16.34 -10.94 -3.27
CA PHE A 65 16.05 -10.20 -2.02
C PHE A 65 16.87 -8.93 -1.93
N GLU A 66 18.17 -9.02 -2.24
CA GLU A 66 19.04 -7.86 -2.17
C GLU A 66 18.65 -6.80 -3.18
N GLN A 67 18.32 -7.22 -4.40
CA GLN A 67 17.88 -6.30 -5.44
C GLN A 67 16.56 -5.64 -5.09
N ARG A 68 15.63 -6.41 -4.51
CA ARG A 68 14.34 -5.89 -4.08
C ARG A 68 14.50 -4.85 -2.96
N LYS A 69 15.34 -5.16 -2.00
CA LYS A 69 15.63 -4.23 -0.91
C LYS A 69 16.23 -2.94 -1.45
N ALA A 70 17.23 -3.04 -2.33
CA ALA A 70 17.85 -1.87 -2.94
C ALA A 70 16.86 -1.05 -3.75
N TYR A 71 16.00 -1.73 -4.51
CA TYR A 71 14.96 -1.08 -5.31
C TYR A 71 13.97 -0.31 -4.42
N ARG A 72 13.53 -0.93 -3.33
CA ARG A 72 12.61 -0.30 -2.40
C ARG A 72 13.22 0.94 -1.76
N LEU A 73 14.47 0.85 -1.33
CA LEU A 73 15.15 1.98 -0.71
C LEU A 73 15.40 3.10 -1.71
N GLU A 74 15.68 2.78 -2.96
CA GLU A 74 15.94 3.77 -3.99
C GLU A 74 14.66 4.43 -4.52
N LYS A 75 13.63 3.63 -4.81
CA LYS A 75 12.43 4.10 -5.50
C LYS A 75 11.25 4.39 -4.57
N GLU A 76 11.04 3.55 -3.58
CA GLU A 76 9.85 3.64 -2.76
C GLU A 76 10.03 4.47 -1.51
N LYS A 77 11.19 4.38 -0.86
CA LYS A 77 11.42 5.14 0.36
C LYS A 77 11.25 6.65 0.16
N PRO A 78 11.82 7.28 -0.88
CA PRO A 78 11.59 8.72 -1.09
C PRO A 78 10.13 9.05 -1.30
N MET A 79 9.40 8.19 -2.00
CA MET A 79 7.97 8.39 -2.24
C MET A 79 7.18 8.23 -0.95
N LEU A 80 7.54 7.28 -0.10
CA LEU A 80 6.89 7.09 1.20
C LEU A 80 7.20 8.23 2.15
N ASP A 81 8.44 8.72 2.16
CA ASP A 81 8.78 9.90 2.95
C ASP A 81 7.94 11.10 2.52
N ALA A 82 7.73 11.27 1.22
CA ALA A 82 6.86 12.30 0.67
C ALA A 82 5.41 12.08 1.09
N PHE A 83 4.95 10.84 1.11
CA PHE A 83 3.59 10.51 1.55
C PHE A 83 3.37 10.93 3.01
N TRP A 84 4.29 10.56 3.90
CA TRP A 84 4.14 10.89 5.32
C TRP A 84 4.21 12.40 5.56
N SER A 85 5.08 13.12 4.84
CA SER A 85 5.13 14.59 4.91
C SER A 85 3.83 15.21 4.41
N TRP A 86 3.31 14.71 3.29
CA TRP A 86 2.04 15.16 2.75
C TRP A 86 0.90 14.92 3.75
N LEU A 87 0.89 13.72 4.37
CA LEU A 87 -0.15 13.36 5.33
C LEU A 87 -0.15 14.30 6.53
N ASP A 88 1.04 14.63 7.05
CA ASP A 88 1.18 15.52 8.20
C ASP A 88 0.69 16.94 7.90
N GLU A 89 0.72 17.35 6.65
CA GLU A 89 0.29 18.68 6.23
C GLU A 89 -1.24 18.78 6.06
N GLN A 90 -1.94 17.67 6.03
CA GLN A 90 -3.37 17.68 5.76
C GLN A 90 -4.16 18.17 6.97
N LYS A 91 -5.20 18.94 6.69
CA LYS A 91 -6.14 19.45 7.70
C LYS A 91 -7.53 18.97 7.34
N PRO A 92 -7.85 17.70 7.62
CA PRO A 92 -9.14 17.14 7.23
C PRO A 92 -10.28 17.74 8.05
N ARG A 93 -11.45 17.77 7.43
CA ARG A 93 -12.65 18.16 8.17
C ARG A 93 -12.95 17.06 9.19
N LYS A 94 -13.25 17.46 10.42
CA LYS A 94 -13.56 16.54 11.51
C LYS A 94 -14.73 15.63 11.13
N GLY A 95 -14.55 14.33 11.35
CA GLY A 95 -15.58 13.34 11.04
C GLY A 95 -15.66 12.94 9.58
N SER A 96 -14.80 13.49 8.71
CA SER A 96 -14.82 13.16 7.29
C SER A 96 -14.16 11.79 7.04
N ARG A 97 -14.51 11.21 5.90
CA ARG A 97 -13.87 9.96 5.45
C ARG A 97 -12.39 10.16 5.19
N PHE A 98 -12.00 11.36 4.75
CA PHE A 98 -10.59 11.69 4.56
C PHE A 98 -9.84 11.67 5.88
N GLU A 99 -10.42 12.23 6.93
CA GLU A 99 -9.82 12.15 8.27
C GLU A 99 -9.63 10.70 8.70
N THR A 100 -10.66 9.86 8.48
CA THR A 100 -10.57 8.43 8.80
C THR A 100 -9.43 7.76 8.06
N ALA A 101 -9.26 8.07 6.76
CA ALA A 101 -8.18 7.53 5.95
C ALA A 101 -6.81 7.92 6.49
N LEU A 102 -6.63 9.19 6.84
CA LEU A 102 -5.37 9.68 7.40
C LEU A 102 -5.04 9.00 8.73
N LYS A 103 -6.03 8.88 9.60
CA LYS A 103 -5.85 8.22 10.91
C LYS A 103 -5.52 6.74 10.74
N TYR A 104 -6.17 6.08 9.81
CA TYR A 104 -5.86 4.67 9.52
C TYR A 104 -4.40 4.50 9.16
N ALA A 105 -3.90 5.32 8.25
CA ALA A 105 -2.51 5.27 7.82
C ALA A 105 -1.56 5.57 8.98
N GLN A 106 -1.82 6.65 9.74
CA GLN A 106 -0.99 7.03 10.89
C GLN A 106 -0.89 5.92 11.93
N ASN A 107 -2.00 5.30 12.26
CA ASN A 107 -2.04 4.25 13.28
C ASN A 107 -1.28 3.00 12.85
N ARG A 108 -1.02 2.84 11.57
CA ARG A 108 -0.33 1.67 11.02
C ARG A 108 1.00 2.01 10.36
N LYS A 109 1.53 3.19 10.64
CA LYS A 109 2.77 3.65 10.00
C LYS A 109 3.90 2.65 10.16
N ASP A 110 4.10 2.13 11.37
CA ASP A 110 5.18 1.18 11.62
C ASP A 110 5.02 -0.08 10.78
N THR A 111 3.80 -0.63 10.72
CA THR A 111 3.52 -1.80 9.91
C THR A 111 3.70 -1.49 8.42
N LEU A 112 3.21 -0.33 7.98
CA LEU A 112 3.29 0.07 6.58
C LEU A 112 4.72 0.28 6.12
N MET A 113 5.60 0.72 7.02
CA MET A 113 7.00 0.99 6.69
C MET A 113 7.91 -0.22 6.86
N THR A 114 7.49 -1.21 7.64
CA THR A 114 8.36 -2.34 7.98
C THR A 114 8.82 -3.14 6.76
N TYR A 115 7.99 -3.23 5.72
CA TYR A 115 8.33 -4.01 4.53
C TYR A 115 9.60 -3.50 3.83
N LEU A 116 9.92 -2.21 3.97
CA LEU A 116 11.14 -1.66 3.38
C LEU A 116 12.39 -2.35 3.91
N LEU A 117 12.37 -2.74 5.17
CA LEU A 117 13.49 -3.39 5.84
C LEU A 117 13.40 -4.91 5.78
N ASP A 118 12.22 -5.44 5.50
CA ASP A 118 12.00 -6.87 5.42
C ASP A 118 12.28 -7.34 4.00
N HIS A 119 13.36 -8.05 3.84
CA HIS A 119 13.81 -8.57 2.55
C HIS A 119 13.65 -10.09 2.44
N ARG A 120 12.99 -10.72 3.41
CA ARG A 120 12.86 -12.18 3.45
C ARG A 120 11.46 -12.72 3.20
N PRO A 121 10.49 -11.97 2.69
CA PRO A 121 9.11 -12.48 2.59
C PRO A 121 8.97 -13.67 1.64
N SER A 122 9.90 -13.83 0.73
CA SER A 122 9.80 -14.84 -0.31
C SER A 122 10.41 -16.17 0.09
N GLU A 123 11.17 -16.26 1.18
CA GLU A 123 11.79 -17.52 1.59
C GLU A 123 10.74 -18.54 2.03
N ASP A 124 9.67 -18.07 2.67
CA ASP A 124 8.62 -18.91 3.22
C ASP A 124 7.36 -18.92 2.36
N MET A 125 7.45 -18.39 1.16
CA MET A 125 6.28 -18.23 0.30
C MET A 125 6.50 -18.91 -1.05
N SER A 126 5.47 -19.63 -1.51
CA SER A 126 5.47 -20.17 -2.86
C SER A 126 5.30 -19.03 -3.88
N ASP A 127 5.65 -19.32 -5.16
CA ASP A 127 5.44 -18.38 -6.24
C ASP A 127 3.98 -17.95 -6.35
N GLU A 128 3.08 -18.90 -6.14
CA GLU A 128 1.64 -18.64 -6.16
C GLU A 128 1.24 -17.67 -5.05
N GLN A 129 1.79 -17.84 -3.85
CA GLN A 129 1.52 -16.93 -2.75
C GLN A 129 2.09 -15.53 -2.99
N LEU A 130 3.28 -15.46 -3.60
CA LEU A 130 3.89 -14.18 -3.96
C LEU A 130 3.06 -13.44 -5.00
N GLU A 131 2.52 -14.17 -5.97
CA GLU A 131 1.65 -13.58 -6.99
C GLU A 131 0.38 -13.02 -6.35
N ALA A 132 -0.18 -13.72 -5.36
CA ALA A 132 -1.36 -13.25 -4.63
C ALA A 132 -1.09 -11.97 -3.85
N LEU A 133 0.17 -11.65 -3.56
CA LEU A 133 0.55 -10.39 -2.89
C LEU A 133 0.57 -9.19 -3.82
N THR A 134 0.55 -9.43 -5.12
CA THR A 134 0.58 -8.29 -6.05
C THR A 134 -0.71 -7.49 -5.90
N PRO A 135 -0.63 -6.16 -5.95
CA PRO A 135 -1.82 -5.32 -5.85
C PRO A 135 -2.82 -5.58 -6.97
N TRP A 136 -2.40 -6.25 -8.01
CA TRP A 136 -3.20 -6.56 -9.18
C TRP A 136 -3.83 -7.95 -9.09
N SER A 137 -3.49 -8.76 -8.07
CA SER A 137 -4.13 -10.04 -7.88
C SER A 137 -5.58 -9.82 -7.48
N GLU A 138 -6.45 -10.70 -7.95
CA GLU A 138 -7.87 -10.61 -7.67
C GLU A 138 -8.16 -10.71 -6.17
N GLU A 139 -7.41 -11.56 -5.47
CA GLU A 139 -7.56 -11.75 -4.03
C GLU A 139 -7.28 -10.48 -3.25
N VAL A 140 -6.19 -9.79 -3.57
CA VAL A 140 -5.83 -8.54 -2.90
C VAL A 140 -6.87 -7.47 -3.20
N GLN A 141 -7.31 -7.37 -4.45
CA GLN A 141 -8.33 -6.40 -4.83
C GLN A 141 -9.66 -6.68 -4.13
N THR A 142 -10.03 -7.95 -4.00
CA THR A 142 -11.26 -8.34 -3.30
C THR A 142 -11.20 -7.92 -1.83
N VAL A 143 -10.06 -8.12 -1.18
CA VAL A 143 -9.87 -7.68 0.22
C VAL A 143 -10.02 -6.16 0.32
N CYS A 144 -9.50 -5.41 -0.64
CA CYS A 144 -9.62 -3.96 -0.67
C CYS A 144 -11.06 -3.48 -0.87
N LYS A 145 -11.85 -4.19 -1.66
CA LYS A 145 -13.22 -3.79 -1.98
C LYS A 145 -14.19 -4.02 -0.84
N ASN A 146 -13.90 -4.97 0.00
CA ASN A 146 -14.75 -5.34 1.13
C ASN A 146 -14.30 -4.69 2.42
#